data_64835d03e343c45fd6d6a331feefffda
#
_entry.id   64835d03e343c45fd6d6a331feefffda
#
_cell.length_a   1.000
_cell.length_b   1.000
_cell.length_c   1.000
_cell.angle_alpha   90.00
_cell.angle_beta   90.00
_cell.angle_gamma   90.00
#
_symmetry.space_group_name_H-M   'P 1'
#
loop_
_entity.id
_entity.type
_entity.pdbx_description
1 polymer ?
#
loop_
_entity_poly.entity_id
_entity_poly.type
_entity_poly.pdbx_seq_one_letter_code
_entity_poly.pdbx_strand_id
1 'polypeptide(L)'
;PGWQIIDDELTFTTEFIKEEDYDYKGNRDIIYGAQEFDNFELYVEWKIPVGGNSGIFYHIKEGYEGPPEVAPEYQLIDDENYARIHDLTAYNIQFGAEDPAELLDWQKTGADYAMYAPNTDHKLLYPAGQWNSSRIIFTEDQVTYWLNDKKVVSFVPWSENWQKRRRSGKWDSAPDYGKFKTGFIGF
;
A
#
# COMPACT_ATOMS: atom_id res chain seq x y z
N PRO A 1 -9.84 -17.59 -6.63
CA PRO A 1 -8.97 -16.48 -6.23
C PRO A 1 -8.58 -15.64 -7.45
N GLY A 2 -8.51 -14.32 -7.27
CA GLY A 2 -8.22 -13.37 -8.33
C GLY A 2 -6.73 -13.36 -8.78
N TRP A 3 -5.82 -13.87 -7.95
CA TRP A 3 -4.40 -13.95 -8.25
C TRP A 3 -4.05 -15.19 -9.08
N GLN A 4 -3.34 -14.98 -10.19
CA GLN A 4 -2.92 -16.02 -11.14
C GLN A 4 -1.56 -15.69 -11.73
N ILE A 5 -0.90 -16.69 -12.31
CA ILE A 5 0.28 -16.48 -13.15
C ILE A 5 -0.18 -16.43 -14.60
N ILE A 6 -0.02 -15.29 -15.23
CA ILE A 6 -0.37 -15.03 -16.63
C ILE A 6 0.88 -14.49 -17.32
N ASP A 7 1.37 -15.13 -18.36
CA ASP A 7 2.58 -14.74 -19.10
C ASP A 7 3.80 -14.47 -18.19
N ASP A 8 4.01 -15.37 -17.22
CA ASP A 8 5.07 -15.30 -16.20
C ASP A 8 4.94 -14.10 -15.22
N GLU A 9 3.82 -13.38 -15.22
CA GLU A 9 3.51 -12.30 -14.30
C GLU A 9 2.49 -12.74 -13.22
N LEU A 10 2.74 -12.40 -11.96
CA LEU A 10 1.75 -12.56 -10.88
C LEU A 10 0.69 -11.48 -11.05
N THR A 11 -0.51 -11.87 -11.47
CA THR A 11 -1.57 -10.96 -11.91
C THR A 11 -2.82 -11.14 -11.07
N PHE A 12 -3.37 -10.04 -10.56
CA PHE A 12 -4.73 -10.01 -10.03
C PHE A 12 -5.72 -9.68 -11.14
N THR A 13 -6.72 -10.53 -11.33
CA THR A 13 -7.76 -10.30 -12.32
C THR A 13 -9.11 -10.81 -11.83
N THR A 14 -10.18 -10.11 -12.21
CA THR A 14 -11.56 -10.54 -11.98
C THR A 14 -12.16 -11.25 -13.19
N GLU A 15 -11.42 -11.38 -14.30
CA GLU A 15 -11.92 -11.91 -15.57
C GLU A 15 -12.44 -13.35 -15.48
N PHE A 16 -11.90 -14.14 -14.55
CA PHE A 16 -12.29 -15.53 -14.32
C PHE A 16 -13.14 -15.75 -13.06
N ILE A 17 -13.56 -14.67 -12.40
CA ILE A 17 -14.42 -14.74 -11.22
C ILE A 17 -15.82 -14.35 -11.66
N LYS A 18 -16.79 -15.26 -11.44
CA LYS A 18 -18.18 -14.89 -11.62
C LYS A 18 -18.56 -13.82 -10.61
N GLU A 19 -19.37 -12.85 -11.02
CA GLU A 19 -19.77 -11.72 -10.17
C GLU A 19 -20.42 -12.19 -8.87
N GLU A 20 -21.16 -13.32 -8.90
CA GLU A 20 -21.78 -13.98 -7.76
C GLU A 20 -20.78 -14.65 -6.79
N ASP A 21 -19.58 -15.01 -7.29
CA ASP A 21 -18.51 -15.66 -6.53
C ASP A 21 -17.45 -14.65 -6.03
N TYR A 22 -17.61 -13.38 -6.34
CA TYR A 22 -16.67 -12.34 -5.96
C TYR A 22 -16.86 -11.97 -4.49
N ASP A 23 -16.19 -12.70 -3.61
CA ASP A 23 -16.07 -12.31 -2.21
C ASP A 23 -15.05 -11.21 -2.04
N TYR A 24 -15.54 -10.00 -1.93
CA TYR A 24 -14.72 -8.81 -1.73
C TYR A 24 -13.82 -8.88 -0.48
N LYS A 25 -14.14 -9.75 0.48
CA LYS A 25 -13.42 -9.87 1.75
C LYS A 25 -12.29 -10.91 1.78
N GLY A 26 -12.26 -11.85 0.87
CA GLY A 26 -11.36 -13.01 1.02
C GLY A 26 -10.39 -13.29 -0.12
N ASN A 27 -10.47 -12.60 -1.25
CA ASN A 27 -9.74 -12.99 -2.48
C ASN A 27 -8.85 -11.89 -3.07
N ARG A 28 -8.60 -10.81 -2.35
CA ARG A 28 -7.85 -9.67 -2.87
C ARG A 28 -6.38 -9.73 -2.56
N ASP A 29 -6.06 -10.10 -1.34
CA ASP A 29 -4.68 -10.04 -0.88
C ASP A 29 -4.00 -11.37 -1.15
N ILE A 30 -2.73 -11.31 -1.57
CA ILE A 30 -1.85 -12.45 -1.64
C ILE A 30 -0.71 -12.25 -0.64
N ILE A 31 -0.44 -13.27 0.16
CA ILE A 31 0.55 -13.19 1.23
C ILE A 31 1.64 -14.23 0.97
N TYR A 32 2.91 -13.82 1.03
CA TYR A 32 4.02 -14.74 1.08
C TYR A 32 4.13 -15.33 2.48
N GLY A 33 3.55 -16.53 2.65
CA GLY A 33 3.39 -17.18 3.95
C GLY A 33 4.53 -18.15 4.33
N ALA A 34 5.63 -18.21 3.57
CA ALA A 34 6.71 -19.16 3.85
C ALA A 34 7.55 -18.78 5.07
N GLN A 35 7.66 -17.50 5.37
CA GLN A 35 8.38 -16.99 6.54
C GLN A 35 7.94 -15.58 6.90
N GLU A 36 8.15 -15.20 8.15
CA GLU A 36 8.04 -13.81 8.61
C GLU A 36 9.38 -13.09 8.43
N PHE A 37 9.30 -11.78 8.26
CA PHE A 37 10.44 -10.88 8.14
C PHE A 37 10.43 -9.87 9.28
N ASP A 38 11.61 -9.56 9.82
CA ASP A 38 11.87 -8.42 10.73
C ASP A 38 12.49 -7.26 9.95
N ASN A 39 13.82 -7.28 9.79
CA ASN A 39 14.53 -6.38 8.89
C ASN A 39 14.59 -7.02 7.50
N PHE A 40 14.29 -6.24 6.47
CA PHE A 40 14.29 -6.76 5.11
C PHE A 40 14.61 -5.68 4.08
N GLU A 41 14.97 -6.14 2.91
CA GLU A 41 14.97 -5.37 1.69
C GLU A 41 14.07 -6.11 0.68
N LEU A 42 13.06 -5.42 0.20
CA LEU A 42 12.14 -5.90 -0.82
C LEU A 42 12.28 -5.05 -2.08
N TYR A 43 12.40 -5.70 -3.22
CA TYR A 43 12.28 -5.08 -4.54
C TYR A 43 11.13 -5.73 -5.28
N VAL A 44 10.26 -4.91 -5.86
CA VAL A 44 9.09 -5.34 -6.63
C VAL A 44 8.95 -4.50 -7.88
N GLU A 45 8.76 -5.15 -9.02
CA GLU A 45 8.28 -4.51 -10.23
C GLU A 45 6.77 -4.72 -10.34
N TRP A 46 6.06 -3.67 -10.68
CA TRP A 46 4.60 -3.69 -10.71
C TRP A 46 4.03 -2.81 -11.81
N LYS A 47 2.82 -3.14 -12.21
CA LYS A 47 2.04 -2.44 -13.22
C LYS A 47 0.57 -2.45 -12.79
N ILE A 48 -0.05 -1.27 -12.69
CA ILE A 48 -1.48 -1.13 -12.37
C ILE A 48 -2.24 -0.59 -13.59
N PRO A 49 -3.52 -0.95 -13.76
CA PRO A 49 -4.36 -0.39 -14.81
C PRO A 49 -4.75 1.06 -14.50
N VAL A 50 -5.34 1.74 -15.48
CA VAL A 50 -5.96 3.06 -15.29
C VAL A 50 -7.03 2.97 -14.20
N GLY A 51 -6.95 3.84 -13.20
CA GLY A 51 -7.80 3.83 -12.02
C GLY A 51 -7.54 2.67 -11.05
N GLY A 52 -6.39 1.99 -11.18
CA GLY A 52 -5.99 0.89 -10.29
C GLY A 52 -5.56 1.36 -8.91
N ASN A 53 -5.74 0.49 -7.92
CA ASN A 53 -5.28 0.65 -6.55
C ASN A 53 -4.84 -0.70 -6.00
N SER A 54 -3.68 -0.74 -5.38
CA SER A 54 -3.06 -1.88 -4.71
C SER A 54 -2.14 -1.37 -3.61
N GLY A 55 -1.45 -2.25 -2.92
CA GLY A 55 -0.47 -1.89 -1.90
C GLY A 55 0.55 -2.99 -1.67
N ILE A 56 1.69 -2.64 -1.10
CA ILE A 56 2.65 -3.59 -0.59
C ILE A 56 2.60 -3.52 0.93
N PHE A 57 2.11 -4.57 1.56
CA PHE A 57 1.99 -4.67 3.01
C PHE A 57 3.18 -5.45 3.58
N TYR A 58 3.63 -5.04 4.76
CA TYR A 58 4.67 -5.75 5.48
C TYR A 58 4.36 -5.85 6.97
N HIS A 59 4.97 -6.83 7.65
CA HIS A 59 4.68 -7.20 9.04
C HIS A 59 3.20 -7.57 9.26
N ILE A 60 2.58 -8.19 8.25
CA ILE A 60 1.23 -8.74 8.34
C ILE A 60 1.20 -9.83 9.41
N LYS A 61 0.13 -9.85 10.19
CA LYS A 61 -0.15 -10.91 11.18
C LYS A 61 -1.48 -11.58 10.89
N GLU A 62 -1.54 -12.87 11.17
CA GLU A 62 -2.79 -13.62 11.14
C GLU A 62 -3.71 -13.24 12.31
N GLY A 63 -5.00 -13.49 12.14
CA GLY A 63 -6.03 -13.22 13.16
C GLY A 63 -6.72 -11.85 13.02
N TYR A 64 -6.44 -11.13 11.96
CA TYR A 64 -7.10 -9.88 11.58
C TYR A 64 -8.00 -10.08 10.36
N GLU A 65 -8.97 -9.19 10.13
CA GLU A 65 -9.85 -9.28 8.95
C GLU A 65 -9.11 -9.04 7.63
N GLY A 66 -8.01 -8.27 7.68
CA GLY A 66 -7.15 -8.03 6.52
C GLY A 66 -5.86 -7.29 6.88
N PRO A 67 -4.87 -7.27 5.96
CA PRO A 67 -3.60 -6.60 6.16
C PRO A 67 -3.73 -5.14 6.62
N PRO A 68 -4.67 -4.32 6.12
CA PRO A 68 -4.77 -2.90 6.49
C PRO A 68 -5.06 -2.64 7.97
N GLU A 69 -5.55 -3.63 8.73
CA GLU A 69 -5.81 -3.44 10.16
C GLU A 69 -4.54 -3.39 11.00
N VAL A 70 -3.46 -3.98 10.50
CA VAL A 70 -2.27 -4.23 11.31
C VAL A 70 -0.97 -3.84 10.61
N ALA A 71 -0.89 -3.97 9.30
CA ALA A 71 0.32 -3.83 8.51
C ALA A 71 0.48 -2.42 7.91
N PRO A 72 1.66 -1.81 8.02
CA PRO A 72 1.99 -0.65 7.20
C PRO A 72 1.93 -0.99 5.70
N GLU A 73 1.55 -0.01 4.91
CA GLU A 73 1.32 -0.15 3.48
C GLU A 73 2.16 0.85 2.68
N TYR A 74 2.98 0.33 1.75
CA TYR A 74 3.50 1.12 0.66
C TYR A 74 2.43 1.24 -0.42
N GLN A 75 1.90 2.42 -0.66
CA GLN A 75 0.76 2.65 -1.55
C GLN A 75 1.12 2.51 -3.03
N LEU A 76 0.27 1.82 -3.77
CA LEU A 76 0.28 1.68 -5.22
C LEU A 76 -1.07 2.12 -5.77
N ILE A 77 -1.14 3.28 -6.43
CA ILE A 77 -2.40 3.83 -6.96
C ILE A 77 -2.14 4.60 -8.25
N ASP A 78 -3.13 4.68 -9.12
CA ASP A 78 -3.05 5.58 -10.26
C ASP A 78 -3.28 7.02 -9.80
N ASP A 79 -2.20 7.71 -9.45
CA ASP A 79 -2.23 9.07 -8.92
C ASP A 79 -3.02 10.05 -9.79
N GLU A 80 -3.03 9.83 -11.11
CA GLU A 80 -3.63 10.76 -12.06
C GLU A 80 -5.13 10.52 -12.24
N ASN A 81 -5.56 9.25 -12.33
CA ASN A 81 -6.90 8.94 -12.78
C ASN A 81 -7.81 8.39 -11.68
N TYR A 82 -7.25 7.88 -10.57
CA TYR A 82 -8.05 7.22 -9.54
C TYR A 82 -9.20 8.10 -9.04
N ALA A 83 -8.91 9.33 -8.62
CA ALA A 83 -9.89 10.27 -8.09
C ALA A 83 -10.91 10.77 -9.15
N ARG A 84 -10.57 10.65 -10.45
CA ARG A 84 -11.48 11.02 -11.55
C ARG A 84 -12.47 9.92 -11.88
N ILE A 85 -12.11 8.66 -11.59
CA ILE A 85 -12.89 7.46 -11.94
C ILE A 85 -13.74 7.01 -10.75
N HIS A 86 -13.21 7.11 -9.54
CA HIS A 86 -13.84 6.61 -8.33
C HIS A 86 -14.38 7.76 -7.46
N ASP A 87 -15.58 7.55 -6.91
CA ASP A 87 -16.11 8.46 -5.88
C ASP A 87 -15.41 8.21 -4.55
N LEU A 88 -14.45 9.06 -4.23
CA LEU A 88 -13.64 8.93 -3.01
C LEU A 88 -14.47 9.04 -1.74
N THR A 89 -15.59 9.78 -1.80
CA THR A 89 -16.47 9.95 -0.62
C THR A 89 -17.29 8.68 -0.35
N ALA A 90 -17.72 7.97 -1.40
CA ALA A 90 -18.44 6.72 -1.28
C ALA A 90 -17.59 5.62 -0.62
N TYR A 91 -16.27 5.63 -0.87
CA TYR A 91 -15.34 4.66 -0.29
C TYR A 91 -14.73 5.12 1.05
N ASN A 92 -15.12 6.28 1.55
CA ASN A 92 -14.54 6.88 2.77
C ASN A 92 -13.01 7.04 2.71
N ILE A 93 -12.48 7.19 1.50
CA ILE A 93 -11.03 7.27 1.23
C ILE A 93 -10.47 8.65 1.58
N GLN A 94 -11.34 9.65 1.56
CA GLN A 94 -10.95 11.03 1.83
C GLN A 94 -11.04 11.36 3.32
N PHE A 95 -9.93 11.24 3.97
CA PHE A 95 -9.84 11.64 5.36
C PHE A 95 -9.28 13.07 5.48
N GLY A 96 -10.16 14.05 5.62
CA GLY A 96 -9.80 15.45 5.82
C GLY A 96 -9.36 16.21 4.56
N ALA A 97 -9.70 15.74 3.36
CA ALA A 97 -9.43 16.48 2.13
C ALA A 97 -10.36 17.70 1.99
N GLU A 98 -9.80 18.81 1.53
CA GLU A 98 -10.58 20.01 1.18
C GLU A 98 -11.34 19.81 -0.13
N ASP A 99 -10.73 19.12 -1.10
CA ASP A 99 -11.37 18.75 -2.38
C ASP A 99 -11.65 17.25 -2.43
N PRO A 100 -12.94 16.85 -2.50
CA PRO A 100 -13.31 15.45 -2.63
C PRO A 100 -12.90 14.80 -3.97
N ALA A 101 -12.47 15.54 -4.94
CA ALA A 101 -12.02 15.03 -6.24
C ALA A 101 -10.52 14.75 -6.32
N GLU A 102 -9.75 15.00 -5.25
CA GLU A 102 -8.30 14.85 -5.25
C GLU A 102 -7.81 13.87 -4.18
N LEU A 103 -6.76 13.12 -4.52
CA LEU A 103 -6.03 12.33 -3.54
C LEU A 103 -5.17 13.24 -2.67
N LEU A 104 -5.20 13.00 -1.37
CA LEU A 104 -4.24 13.60 -0.44
C LEU A 104 -2.83 13.04 -0.72
N ASP A 105 -1.80 13.81 -0.43
CA ASP A 105 -0.42 13.39 -0.73
C ASP A 105 -0.03 12.06 -0.09
N TRP A 106 -0.52 11.77 1.10
CA TRP A 106 -0.29 10.50 1.79
C TRP A 106 -1.12 9.32 1.26
N GLN A 107 -2.01 9.55 0.28
CA GLN A 107 -2.77 8.50 -0.43
C GLN A 107 -2.13 8.13 -1.77
N LYS A 108 -1.13 8.88 -2.22
CA LYS A 108 -0.49 8.71 -3.52
C LYS A 108 0.56 7.60 -3.49
N THR A 109 0.87 7.06 -4.66
CA THR A 109 1.91 6.03 -4.86
C THR A 109 3.23 6.41 -4.20
N GLY A 110 3.81 5.46 -3.48
CA GLY A 110 5.06 5.63 -2.75
C GLY A 110 4.91 6.21 -1.35
N ALA A 111 3.70 6.54 -0.90
CA ALA A 111 3.43 6.90 0.48
C ALA A 111 3.54 5.69 1.41
N ASP A 112 3.94 5.93 2.66
CA ASP A 112 3.52 5.08 3.79
C ASP A 112 2.08 5.51 4.13
N TYR A 113 1.11 4.70 3.70
CA TYR A 113 -0.29 5.11 3.59
C TYR A 113 -0.85 5.65 4.89
N ALA A 114 -1.40 6.87 4.80
CA ALA A 114 -1.94 7.63 5.94
C ALA A 114 -0.93 7.95 7.05
N MET A 115 0.38 7.80 6.78
CA MET A 115 1.46 8.11 7.72
C MET A 115 2.44 9.14 7.15
N TYR A 116 3.09 8.83 6.02
CA TYR A 116 4.10 9.69 5.41
C TYR A 116 3.87 9.85 3.91
N ALA A 117 3.68 11.09 3.47
CA ALA A 117 3.59 11.42 2.07
C ALA A 117 4.95 11.24 1.36
N PRO A 118 4.96 10.84 0.08
CA PRO A 118 6.17 10.79 -0.71
C PRO A 118 6.71 12.22 -0.98
N ASN A 119 8.02 12.34 -1.07
CA ASN A 119 8.66 13.58 -1.50
C ASN A 119 8.39 13.79 -3.00
N THR A 120 7.61 14.80 -3.33
CA THR A 120 7.18 15.10 -4.70
C THR A 120 8.30 15.64 -5.57
N ASP A 121 9.32 16.29 -5.00
CA ASP A 121 10.45 16.86 -5.76
C ASP A 121 11.30 15.78 -6.45
N HIS A 122 11.28 14.56 -5.92
CA HIS A 122 12.07 13.45 -6.42
C HIS A 122 11.24 12.30 -6.95
N LYS A 123 9.92 12.39 -6.83
CA LYS A 123 9.00 11.33 -7.26
C LYS A 123 9.02 11.17 -8.78
N LEU A 124 9.42 10.00 -9.24
CA LEU A 124 9.31 9.57 -10.62
C LEU A 124 8.30 8.41 -10.68
N LEU A 125 7.13 8.66 -11.25
CA LEU A 125 6.08 7.66 -11.44
C LEU A 125 5.76 7.54 -12.92
N TYR A 126 5.86 6.35 -13.49
CA TYR A 126 5.40 6.08 -14.85
C TYR A 126 3.88 5.88 -14.85
N PRO A 127 3.18 6.31 -15.91
CA PRO A 127 1.73 6.24 -16.02
C PRO A 127 1.18 4.82 -15.84
N ALA A 128 -0.11 4.73 -15.46
CA ALA A 128 -0.84 3.48 -15.43
C ALA A 128 -0.68 2.70 -16.74
N GLY A 129 -0.54 1.37 -16.64
CA GLY A 129 -0.23 0.49 -17.76
C GLY A 129 1.27 0.36 -18.07
N GLN A 130 2.14 1.13 -17.44
CA GLN A 130 3.58 1.00 -17.54
C GLN A 130 4.18 0.35 -16.29
N TRP A 131 5.31 -0.34 -16.46
CA TRP A 131 6.06 -0.93 -15.36
C TRP A 131 6.72 0.16 -14.50
N ASN A 132 6.57 0.02 -13.21
CA ASN A 132 7.25 0.76 -12.17
C ASN A 132 8.01 -0.22 -11.26
N SER A 133 8.96 0.29 -10.50
CA SER A 133 9.63 -0.47 -9.46
C SER A 133 9.53 0.22 -8.11
N SER A 134 9.38 -0.58 -7.06
CA SER A 134 9.45 -0.13 -5.68
C SER A 134 10.50 -0.92 -4.92
N ARG A 135 11.20 -0.23 -4.02
CA ARG A 135 12.14 -0.84 -3.10
C ARG A 135 11.82 -0.35 -1.70
N ILE A 136 11.64 -1.28 -0.78
CA ILE A 136 11.43 -1.01 0.64
C ILE A 136 12.65 -1.56 1.39
N ILE A 137 13.35 -0.71 2.12
CA ILE A 137 14.37 -1.13 3.07
C ILE A 137 13.82 -0.84 4.45
N PHE A 138 13.55 -1.88 5.21
CA PHE A 138 13.07 -1.80 6.58
C PHE A 138 14.14 -2.27 7.55
N THR A 139 14.50 -1.40 8.48
CA THR A 139 15.23 -1.74 9.70
C THR A 139 14.57 -1.10 10.90
N GLU A 140 14.86 -1.58 12.12
CA GLU A 140 14.35 -0.93 13.34
C GLU A 140 14.84 0.52 13.50
N ASP A 141 15.98 0.87 12.89
CA ASP A 141 16.54 2.20 12.96
C ASP A 141 15.97 3.15 11.90
N GLN A 142 15.61 2.63 10.73
CA GLN A 142 15.14 3.45 9.62
C GLN A 142 14.36 2.62 8.60
N VAL A 143 13.28 3.22 8.09
CA VAL A 143 12.56 2.74 6.91
C VAL A 143 12.78 3.71 5.77
N THR A 144 13.04 3.18 4.57
CA THR A 144 13.14 3.98 3.35
C THR A 144 12.36 3.35 2.23
N TYR A 145 11.60 4.18 1.50
CA TYR A 145 10.89 3.80 0.29
C TYR A 145 11.50 4.46 -0.94
N TRP A 146 11.61 3.67 -1.98
CA TRP A 146 12.11 4.08 -3.27
C TRP A 146 11.06 3.77 -4.33
N LEU A 147 10.92 4.67 -5.29
CA LEU A 147 10.07 4.53 -6.47
C LEU A 147 10.92 4.84 -7.71
N ASN A 148 11.06 3.88 -8.63
CA ASN A 148 11.89 4.01 -9.84
C ASN A 148 13.28 4.63 -9.52
N ASP A 149 13.98 4.01 -8.55
CA ASP A 149 15.31 4.41 -8.06
C ASP A 149 15.39 5.79 -7.40
N LYS A 150 14.26 6.41 -7.11
CA LYS A 150 14.19 7.67 -6.36
C LYS A 150 13.69 7.42 -4.94
N LYS A 151 14.46 7.86 -3.95
CA LYS A 151 14.00 7.79 -2.55
C LYS A 151 12.88 8.80 -2.33
N VAL A 152 11.70 8.30 -1.96
CA VAL A 152 10.48 9.11 -1.82
C VAL A 152 10.02 9.27 -0.37
N VAL A 153 10.30 8.29 0.50
CA VAL A 153 9.95 8.34 1.93
C VAL A 153 11.13 7.88 2.78
N SER A 154 11.29 8.48 3.95
CA SER A 154 12.22 8.01 4.98
C SER A 154 11.72 8.40 6.35
N PHE A 155 11.68 7.44 7.29
CA PHE A 155 11.27 7.69 8.67
C PHE A 155 11.92 6.70 9.64
N VAL A 156 11.87 7.00 10.93
CA VAL A 156 12.26 6.08 12.01
C VAL A 156 10.98 5.45 12.55
N PRO A 157 10.83 4.12 12.42
CA PRO A 157 9.64 3.42 12.91
C PRO A 157 9.55 3.54 14.44
N TRP A 158 8.33 3.56 14.95
CA TRP A 158 8.01 3.65 16.38
C TRP A 158 8.56 4.88 17.12
N SER A 159 9.20 5.84 16.43
CA SER A 159 9.63 7.12 17.02
C SER A 159 8.46 7.94 17.54
N GLU A 160 8.73 8.98 18.32
CA GLU A 160 7.67 9.91 18.80
C GLU A 160 6.87 10.52 17.64
N ASN A 161 7.54 10.87 16.53
CA ASN A 161 6.88 11.39 15.34
C ASN A 161 5.96 10.34 14.72
N TRP A 162 6.45 9.09 14.56
CA TRP A 162 5.65 7.98 14.07
C TRP A 162 4.44 7.72 14.97
N GLN A 163 4.62 7.66 16.30
CA GLN A 163 3.55 7.45 17.25
C GLN A 163 2.52 8.58 17.22
N LYS A 164 2.97 9.83 17.05
CA LYS A 164 2.06 10.97 16.91
C LYS A 164 1.19 10.83 15.66
N ARG A 165 1.77 10.45 14.51
CA ARG A 165 1.04 10.25 13.26
C ARG A 165 0.03 9.11 13.38
N ARG A 166 0.43 7.99 13.96
CA ARG A 166 -0.44 6.82 14.16
C ARG A 166 -1.66 7.17 15.03
N ARG A 167 -1.52 8.04 16.01
CA ARG A 167 -2.61 8.46 16.93
C ARG A 167 -3.40 9.67 16.42
N SER A 168 -3.13 10.11 15.22
CA SER A 168 -3.86 11.20 14.59
C SER A 168 -4.27 10.78 13.18
N GLY A 169 -5.53 10.88 12.85
CA GLY A 169 -6.02 10.52 11.52
C GLY A 169 -6.54 9.08 11.44
N LYS A 170 -6.30 8.42 10.30
CA LYS A 170 -6.93 7.14 9.96
C LYS A 170 -6.67 6.01 10.96
N TRP A 171 -5.48 5.97 11.54
CA TRP A 171 -5.04 4.86 12.39
C TRP A 171 -5.31 5.05 13.88
N ASP A 172 -5.97 6.15 14.29
CA ASP A 172 -6.29 6.39 15.69
C ASP A 172 -7.18 5.29 16.29
N SER A 173 -8.10 4.76 15.48
CA SER A 173 -8.99 3.65 15.86
C SER A 173 -8.39 2.25 15.65
N ALA A 174 -7.17 2.14 15.13
CA ALA A 174 -6.50 0.86 14.83
C ALA A 174 -5.34 0.61 15.83
N PRO A 175 -5.61 0.04 17.02
CA PRO A 175 -4.63 -0.04 18.10
C PRO A 175 -3.40 -0.90 17.78
N ASP A 176 -3.55 -1.83 16.85
CA ASP A 176 -2.49 -2.76 16.46
C ASP A 176 -1.76 -2.37 15.17
N TYR A 177 -2.18 -1.31 14.49
CA TYR A 177 -1.50 -0.83 13.28
C TYR A 177 -0.02 -0.53 13.52
N GLY A 178 0.85 -1.18 12.73
CA GLY A 178 2.29 -1.02 12.77
C GLY A 178 2.95 -1.43 14.09
N LYS A 179 2.26 -2.18 14.94
CA LYS A 179 2.74 -2.59 16.27
C LYS A 179 3.80 -3.68 16.19
N PHE A 180 3.68 -4.56 15.21
CA PHE A 180 4.51 -5.75 15.11
C PHE A 180 5.83 -5.46 14.42
N LYS A 181 6.90 -6.05 14.97
CA LYS A 181 8.26 -5.91 14.43
C LYS A 181 8.63 -6.99 13.42
N THR A 182 7.82 -8.03 13.35
CA THR A 182 7.95 -9.15 12.41
C THR A 182 6.60 -9.45 11.80
N GLY A 183 6.59 -10.01 10.62
CA GLY A 183 5.38 -10.48 9.96
C GLY A 183 5.60 -10.83 8.50
N PHE A 184 4.52 -11.22 7.86
CA PHE A 184 4.52 -11.58 6.44
C PHE A 184 4.53 -10.34 5.55
N ILE A 185 4.84 -10.56 4.26
CA ILE A 185 4.74 -9.57 3.18
C ILE A 185 3.59 -10.00 2.26
N GLY A 186 2.82 -9.04 1.77
CA GLY A 186 1.68 -9.28 0.88
C GLY A 186 1.35 -8.12 -0.05
N PHE A 187 0.42 -8.36 -0.96
CA PHE A 187 -0.05 -7.43 -1.99
C PHE A 187 -1.55 -7.43 -2.10
#